data_c5a5f117a6eaafb84f9a0df8f7b83050
#
_entry.id   c5a5f117a6eaafb84f9a0df8f7b83050
#
_cell.length_a   1.000
_cell.length_b   1.000
_cell.length_c   1.000
_cell.angle_alpha   90.00
_cell.angle_beta   90.00
_cell.angle_gamma   90.00
#
_symmetry.space_group_name_H-M   'P 1'
#
loop_
_entity.id
_entity.type
_entity.pdbx_description
1 polymer ?
#
loop_
_entity_poly.entity_id
_entity_poly.type
_entity_poly.pdbx_seq_one_letter_code
_entity_poly.pdbx_strand_id
1 'polypeptide(L)'
;MTRVLVTGGTGFIGSALVPRMIQAGYPPRLLVRRATSSVPPPPIEVVVGDVTDVETLRVALTDATAVIHLAAATSAGRLDPAVAYRVNVGAASALVEACRTSRARLIVLSTQHVYLPAPGLYGRTKRMADRILLDSGVPVTILRPSLVYGRGSRGVFVRLAALVRKLPVIPVIGPGQWRMRPLFLDDLVDVILAVLARPDLAGRVYDVGGPDLVTYDEFLAAICAAIGRRCRAVHLPLDLSFALAWILERILPAPPLTTDNVRGSVRDAHCDSRALERDLRPRLTPLIEGLERSGLAPSHA
;
A
#
# COMPACT_ATOMS: atom_id res chain seq x y z
N MET A 1 3.32 27.96 7.44
CA MET A 1 2.71 26.60 7.53
C MET A 1 3.48 25.67 6.62
N THR A 2 3.79 24.46 7.07
CA THR A 2 4.51 23.46 6.26
C THR A 2 3.57 22.91 5.19
N ARG A 3 3.81 23.25 3.93
CA ARG A 3 3.00 22.73 2.82
C ARG A 3 3.52 21.36 2.40
N VAL A 4 2.62 20.38 2.25
CA VAL A 4 2.96 18.99 1.90
C VAL A 4 2.21 18.58 0.65
N LEU A 5 2.96 18.17 -0.38
CA LEU A 5 2.35 17.58 -1.57
C LEU A 5 2.01 16.11 -1.32
N VAL A 6 0.79 15.69 -1.66
CA VAL A 6 0.37 14.28 -1.58
C VAL A 6 -0.03 13.78 -2.97
N THR A 7 0.62 12.76 -3.47
CA THR A 7 0.21 12.03 -4.66
C THR A 7 -0.54 10.77 -4.27
N GLY A 8 -1.60 10.41 -4.98
CA GLY A 8 -2.43 9.26 -4.61
C GLY A 8 -3.34 9.50 -3.41
N GLY A 9 -3.60 10.77 -3.05
CA GLY A 9 -4.45 11.17 -1.92
C GLY A 9 -5.90 10.69 -2.01
N THR A 10 -6.41 10.39 -3.21
CA THR A 10 -7.75 9.80 -3.44
C THR A 10 -7.78 8.26 -3.42
N GLY A 11 -6.62 7.63 -3.19
CA GLY A 11 -6.48 6.18 -3.08
C GLY A 11 -6.87 5.64 -1.71
N PHE A 12 -6.75 4.33 -1.52
CA PHE A 12 -7.08 3.63 -0.26
C PHE A 12 -6.37 4.24 0.96
N ILE A 13 -5.05 4.34 0.92
CA ILE A 13 -4.27 4.90 2.04
C ILE A 13 -4.44 6.43 2.10
N GLY A 14 -4.45 7.09 0.94
CA GLY A 14 -4.60 8.54 0.86
C GLY A 14 -5.91 9.06 1.44
N SER A 15 -7.02 8.35 1.22
CA SER A 15 -8.33 8.74 1.75
C SER A 15 -8.41 8.67 3.28
N ALA A 16 -7.60 7.83 3.92
CA ALA A 16 -7.47 7.79 5.37
C ALA A 16 -6.44 8.83 5.88
N LEU A 17 -5.34 9.04 5.13
CA LEU A 17 -4.27 9.96 5.51
C LEU A 17 -4.71 11.43 5.44
N VAL A 18 -5.36 11.85 4.35
CA VAL A 18 -5.67 13.26 4.11
C VAL A 18 -6.47 13.93 5.22
N PRO A 19 -7.56 13.35 5.76
CA PRO A 19 -8.27 13.92 6.91
C PRO A 19 -7.38 14.03 8.16
N ARG A 20 -6.55 13.03 8.41
CA ARG A 20 -5.64 13.00 9.56
C ARG A 20 -4.52 14.03 9.44
N MET A 21 -4.02 14.31 8.25
CA MET A 21 -3.07 15.40 7.99
C MET A 21 -3.67 16.76 8.36
N ILE A 22 -4.92 17.02 7.96
CA ILE A 22 -5.61 18.27 8.28
C ILE A 22 -5.74 18.43 9.80
N GLN A 23 -6.20 17.38 10.49
CA GLN A 23 -6.33 17.37 11.95
C GLN A 23 -4.99 17.59 12.67
N ALA A 24 -3.89 17.09 12.09
CA ALA A 24 -2.54 17.24 12.59
C ALA A 24 -1.89 18.59 12.21
N GLY A 25 -2.60 19.52 11.55
CA GLY A 25 -2.09 20.83 11.16
C GLY A 25 -1.21 20.83 9.89
N TYR A 26 -1.28 19.80 9.08
CA TYR A 26 -0.58 19.68 7.80
C TYR A 26 -1.58 19.68 6.62
N PRO A 27 -2.22 20.81 6.27
CA PRO A 27 -3.15 20.82 5.15
C PRO A 27 -2.43 20.43 3.85
N PRO A 28 -2.86 19.35 3.17
CA PRO A 28 -2.15 18.86 2.01
C PRO A 28 -2.53 19.63 0.73
N ARG A 29 -1.57 19.70 -0.21
CA ARG A 29 -1.84 19.90 -1.63
C ARG A 29 -1.92 18.54 -2.29
N LEU A 30 -3.02 18.24 -2.99
CA LEU A 30 -3.20 16.97 -3.68
C LEU A 30 -2.86 17.08 -5.15
N LEU A 31 -1.99 16.19 -5.64
CA LEU A 31 -1.83 15.97 -7.08
C LEU A 31 -2.80 14.88 -7.52
N VAL A 32 -3.74 15.22 -8.40
CA VAL A 32 -4.75 14.31 -8.94
C VAL A 32 -4.71 14.29 -10.47
N ARG A 33 -4.94 13.13 -11.08
CA ARG A 33 -4.93 13.01 -12.54
C ARG A 33 -6.13 13.68 -13.22
N ARG A 34 -7.23 13.80 -12.51
CA ARG A 34 -8.49 14.43 -12.98
C ARG A 34 -9.16 15.09 -11.79
N ALA A 35 -9.81 16.21 -12.02
CA ALA A 35 -10.72 16.78 -11.04
C ALA A 35 -11.83 15.77 -10.75
N THR A 36 -12.02 15.41 -9.48
CA THR A 36 -13.04 14.44 -9.06
C THR A 36 -13.78 14.97 -7.84
N SER A 37 -15.05 14.58 -7.71
CA SER A 37 -15.84 14.83 -6.49
C SER A 37 -15.31 14.11 -5.24
N SER A 38 -14.36 13.20 -5.40
CA SER A 38 -13.70 12.48 -4.30
C SER A 38 -12.61 13.30 -3.60
N VAL A 39 -12.32 14.52 -4.07
CA VAL A 39 -11.42 15.44 -3.36
C VAL A 39 -12.23 16.11 -2.26
N PRO A 40 -11.77 16.05 -0.99
CA PRO A 40 -12.45 16.74 0.09
C PRO A 40 -12.50 18.26 -0.16
N PRO A 41 -13.51 18.97 0.36
CA PRO A 41 -13.61 20.41 0.22
C PRO A 41 -12.45 21.16 0.92
N PRO A 42 -12.30 22.49 0.72
CA PRO A 42 -11.29 23.30 1.39
C PRO A 42 -11.16 22.96 2.89
N PRO A 43 -9.95 23.01 3.47
CA PRO A 43 -8.78 23.77 3.01
C PRO A 43 -7.76 23.03 2.14
N ILE A 44 -8.18 22.06 1.31
CA ILE A 44 -7.29 21.27 0.46
C ILE A 44 -7.05 21.98 -0.86
N GLU A 45 -5.80 22.22 -1.19
CA GLU A 45 -5.37 22.68 -2.50
C GLU A 45 -5.23 21.51 -3.47
N VAL A 46 -5.66 21.67 -4.72
CA VAL A 46 -5.63 20.62 -5.73
C VAL A 46 -4.86 21.10 -6.96
N VAL A 47 -3.91 20.29 -7.40
CA VAL A 47 -3.22 20.41 -8.68
C VAL A 47 -3.65 19.24 -9.57
N VAL A 48 -4.11 19.54 -10.78
CA VAL A 48 -4.48 18.50 -11.76
C VAL A 48 -3.29 18.25 -12.68
N GLY A 49 -2.87 16.98 -12.79
CA GLY A 49 -1.79 16.58 -13.69
C GLY A 49 -1.28 15.16 -13.41
N ASP A 50 -0.27 14.75 -14.16
CA ASP A 50 0.33 13.40 -14.04
C ASP A 50 1.60 13.45 -13.16
N VAL A 51 1.71 12.50 -12.25
CA VAL A 51 2.89 12.34 -11.37
C VAL A 51 4.17 11.96 -12.13
N THR A 52 4.05 11.59 -13.40
CA THR A 52 5.19 11.28 -14.28
C THR A 52 5.68 12.49 -15.07
N ASP A 53 4.97 13.61 -14.97
CA ASP A 53 5.34 14.86 -15.63
C ASP A 53 6.07 15.79 -14.66
N VAL A 54 7.34 16.10 -14.98
CA VAL A 54 8.22 16.90 -14.14
C VAL A 54 7.72 18.34 -13.99
N GLU A 55 7.17 18.94 -15.05
CA GLU A 55 6.68 20.31 -14.98
C GLU A 55 5.43 20.42 -14.08
N THR A 56 4.53 19.45 -14.19
CA THR A 56 3.41 19.33 -13.25
C THR A 56 3.89 19.22 -11.80
N LEU A 57 4.92 18.40 -11.57
CA LEU A 57 5.51 18.25 -10.23
C LEU A 57 6.18 19.54 -9.74
N ARG A 58 6.89 20.28 -10.59
CA ARG A 58 7.50 21.56 -10.23
C ARG A 58 6.46 22.58 -9.77
N VAL A 59 5.34 22.68 -10.51
CA VAL A 59 4.21 23.53 -10.10
C VAL A 59 3.61 23.05 -8.79
N ALA A 60 3.37 21.74 -8.64
CA ALA A 60 2.79 21.17 -7.44
C ALA A 60 3.70 21.31 -6.20
N LEU A 61 5.02 21.41 -6.41
CA LEU A 61 6.03 21.55 -5.36
C LEU A 61 6.32 23.01 -4.97
N THR A 62 5.68 24.00 -5.60
CA THR A 62 5.84 25.39 -5.19
C THR A 62 5.53 25.54 -3.71
N ASP A 63 6.50 26.05 -2.92
CA ASP A 63 6.43 26.21 -1.46
C ASP A 63 6.21 24.92 -0.65
N ALA A 64 6.31 23.74 -1.28
CA ALA A 64 6.21 22.47 -0.56
C ALA A 64 7.57 22.08 0.06
N THR A 65 7.54 21.69 1.32
CA THR A 65 8.73 21.22 2.05
C THR A 65 8.86 19.70 2.09
N ALA A 66 7.78 19.00 1.78
CA ALA A 66 7.74 17.54 1.74
C ALA A 66 6.76 17.02 0.69
N VAL A 67 7.04 15.82 0.21
CA VAL A 67 6.13 15.04 -0.64
C VAL A 67 5.81 13.72 0.05
N ILE A 68 4.53 13.35 0.11
CA ILE A 68 4.09 11.99 0.44
C ILE A 68 3.62 11.33 -0.84
N HIS A 69 4.40 10.36 -1.33
CA HIS A 69 4.12 9.67 -2.58
C HIS A 69 3.44 8.31 -2.32
N LEU A 70 2.11 8.30 -2.49
CA LEU A 70 1.25 7.10 -2.36
C LEU A 70 0.75 6.59 -3.71
N ALA A 71 0.93 7.37 -4.79
CA ALA A 71 0.47 6.96 -6.11
C ALA A 71 1.27 5.76 -6.61
N ALA A 72 0.58 4.73 -7.05
CA ALA A 72 1.19 3.54 -7.63
C ALA A 72 0.21 2.81 -8.55
N ALA A 73 0.74 2.15 -9.57
CA ALA A 73 0.05 1.12 -10.30
C ALA A 73 0.22 -0.21 -9.54
N THR A 74 -0.89 -0.75 -9.02
CA THR A 74 -0.89 -1.93 -8.15
C THR A 74 -1.46 -3.17 -8.84
N SER A 75 -1.17 -4.36 -8.31
CA SER A 75 -1.69 -5.65 -8.81
C SER A 75 -3.12 -5.97 -8.32
N ALA A 76 -3.95 -4.96 -8.04
CA ALA A 76 -5.35 -5.20 -7.65
C ALA A 76 -6.21 -5.84 -8.77
N GLY A 77 -5.67 -5.96 -9.98
CA GLY A 77 -6.21 -6.65 -11.16
C GLY A 77 -5.08 -6.99 -12.12
N ARG A 78 -5.40 -7.16 -13.41
CA ARG A 78 -4.37 -7.30 -14.45
C ARG A 78 -3.59 -5.98 -14.57
N LEU A 79 -2.32 -6.02 -14.22
CA LEU A 79 -1.44 -4.86 -14.30
C LEU A 79 -0.78 -4.81 -15.68
N ASP A 80 -1.06 -3.76 -16.44
CA ASP A 80 -0.39 -3.50 -17.71
C ASP A 80 1.08 -3.13 -17.48
N PRO A 81 2.05 -3.81 -18.14
CA PRO A 81 3.47 -3.55 -17.95
C PRO A 81 3.86 -2.09 -18.25
N ALA A 82 3.38 -1.52 -19.36
CA ALA A 82 3.71 -0.15 -19.74
C ALA A 82 3.21 0.86 -18.69
N VAL A 83 1.99 0.64 -18.17
CA VAL A 83 1.43 1.46 -17.08
C VAL A 83 2.22 1.28 -15.79
N ALA A 84 2.61 0.04 -15.45
CA ALA A 84 3.39 -0.23 -14.25
C ALA A 84 4.76 0.46 -14.27
N TYR A 85 5.50 0.35 -15.36
CA TYR A 85 6.79 1.02 -15.51
C TYR A 85 6.63 2.55 -15.53
N ARG A 86 5.70 3.07 -16.31
CA ARG A 86 5.47 4.52 -16.36
C ARG A 86 5.12 5.08 -14.99
N VAL A 87 4.13 4.50 -14.31
CA VAL A 87 3.62 5.06 -13.05
C VAL A 87 4.56 4.78 -11.87
N ASN A 88 5.12 3.57 -11.73
CA ASN A 88 5.93 3.26 -10.57
C ASN A 88 7.39 3.73 -10.72
N VAL A 89 7.98 3.53 -11.90
CA VAL A 89 9.39 3.87 -12.15
C VAL A 89 9.51 5.31 -12.67
N GLY A 90 8.70 5.68 -13.67
CA GLY A 90 8.71 7.03 -14.22
C GLY A 90 8.37 8.10 -13.19
N ALA A 91 7.39 7.87 -12.32
CA ALA A 91 7.09 8.80 -11.24
C ALA A 91 8.24 8.96 -10.24
N ALA A 92 8.99 7.88 -9.91
CA ALA A 92 10.15 7.98 -9.04
C ALA A 92 11.24 8.90 -9.66
N SER A 93 11.53 8.73 -10.96
CA SER A 93 12.48 9.58 -11.67
C SER A 93 12.02 11.05 -11.72
N ALA A 94 10.76 11.29 -12.06
CA ALA A 94 10.19 12.64 -12.13
C ALA A 94 10.19 13.34 -10.76
N LEU A 95 9.86 12.62 -9.69
CA LEU A 95 9.91 13.14 -8.32
C LEU A 95 11.33 13.51 -7.89
N VAL A 96 12.33 12.67 -8.21
CA VAL A 96 13.72 12.97 -7.92
C VAL A 96 14.14 14.27 -8.62
N GLU A 97 13.84 14.42 -9.90
CA GLU A 97 14.19 15.61 -10.65
C GLU A 97 13.51 16.87 -10.09
N ALA A 98 12.22 16.82 -9.84
CA ALA A 98 11.49 17.94 -9.28
C ALA A 98 11.94 18.30 -7.86
N CYS A 99 12.25 17.31 -7.01
CA CYS A 99 12.71 17.54 -5.64
C CYS A 99 14.15 18.08 -5.54
N ARG A 100 15.02 17.78 -6.52
CA ARG A 100 16.35 18.42 -6.58
C ARG A 100 16.27 19.94 -6.69
N THR A 101 15.29 20.44 -7.42
CA THR A 101 15.07 21.89 -7.58
C THR A 101 14.37 22.51 -6.38
N SER A 102 13.29 21.88 -5.89
CA SER A 102 12.47 22.40 -4.78
C SER A 102 13.08 22.18 -3.41
N ARG A 103 14.07 21.29 -3.28
CA ARG A 103 14.65 20.83 -1.99
C ARG A 103 13.64 20.18 -1.05
N ALA A 104 12.46 19.79 -1.55
CA ALA A 104 11.48 19.07 -0.78
C ALA A 104 11.98 17.64 -0.49
N ARG A 105 11.75 17.15 0.74
CA ARG A 105 12.05 15.76 1.08
C ARG A 105 10.94 14.83 0.63
N LEU A 106 11.28 13.59 0.36
CA LEU A 106 10.34 12.56 -0.08
C LEU A 106 10.01 11.58 1.05
N ILE A 107 8.73 11.26 1.20
CA ILE A 107 8.24 10.13 1.97
C ILE A 107 7.51 9.23 0.98
N VAL A 108 8.06 8.05 0.72
CA VAL A 108 7.57 7.18 -0.36
C VAL A 108 7.03 5.89 0.21
N LEU A 109 5.81 5.53 -0.18
CA LEU A 109 5.25 4.23 0.12
C LEU A 109 5.68 3.20 -0.93
N SER A 110 6.51 2.25 -0.51
CA SER A 110 6.95 1.10 -1.29
C SER A 110 6.16 -0.16 -0.88
N THR A 111 6.77 -1.32 -0.83
CA THR A 111 6.16 -2.60 -0.46
C THR A 111 7.22 -3.62 -0.06
N GLN A 112 6.88 -4.59 0.78
CA GLN A 112 7.75 -5.73 1.08
C GLN A 112 7.94 -6.70 -0.10
N HIS A 113 7.13 -6.61 -1.15
CA HIS A 113 7.32 -7.40 -2.38
C HIS A 113 8.67 -7.11 -3.07
N VAL A 114 9.35 -6.02 -2.73
CA VAL A 114 10.70 -5.73 -3.24
C VAL A 114 11.74 -6.74 -2.78
N TYR A 115 11.49 -7.46 -1.70
CA TYR A 115 12.40 -8.49 -1.15
C TYR A 115 12.23 -9.87 -1.81
N LEU A 116 11.14 -10.10 -2.54
CA LEU A 116 10.93 -11.41 -3.19
C LEU A 116 12.05 -11.71 -4.18
N PRO A 117 12.66 -12.89 -4.17
CA PRO A 117 13.73 -13.25 -5.13
C PRO A 117 13.29 -13.12 -6.59
N ALA A 118 12.06 -13.55 -6.89
CA ALA A 118 11.43 -13.41 -8.19
C ALA A 118 10.11 -12.65 -8.05
N PRO A 119 10.16 -11.31 -7.83
CA PRO A 119 8.95 -10.53 -7.66
C PRO A 119 8.18 -10.46 -8.98
N GLY A 120 6.86 -10.44 -8.89
CA GLY A 120 6.00 -10.13 -10.01
C GLY A 120 6.22 -8.70 -10.53
N LEU A 121 5.45 -8.31 -11.52
CA LEU A 121 5.59 -6.99 -12.17
C LEU A 121 5.53 -5.82 -11.18
N TYR A 122 4.58 -5.88 -10.24
CA TYR A 122 4.45 -4.86 -9.19
C TYR A 122 5.71 -4.76 -8.32
N GLY A 123 6.18 -5.88 -7.78
CA GLY A 123 7.37 -5.90 -6.93
C GLY A 123 8.64 -5.48 -7.68
N ARG A 124 8.79 -5.87 -8.97
CA ARG A 124 9.93 -5.44 -9.82
C ARG A 124 9.96 -3.94 -10.03
N THR A 125 8.83 -3.35 -10.42
CA THR A 125 8.75 -1.90 -10.67
C THR A 125 8.93 -1.08 -9.40
N LYS A 126 8.41 -1.55 -8.25
CA LYS A 126 8.66 -0.91 -6.95
C LYS A 126 10.13 -1.03 -6.50
N ARG A 127 10.78 -2.20 -6.75
CA ARG A 127 12.22 -2.37 -6.48
C ARG A 127 13.08 -1.43 -7.32
N MET A 128 12.73 -1.23 -8.60
CA MET A 128 13.42 -0.28 -9.45
C MET A 128 13.23 1.17 -8.97
N ALA A 129 12.00 1.53 -8.60
CA ALA A 129 11.69 2.84 -8.03
C ALA A 129 12.48 3.10 -6.75
N ASP A 130 12.53 2.12 -5.82
CA ASP A 130 13.31 2.22 -4.58
C ASP A 130 14.79 2.51 -4.87
N ARG A 131 15.40 1.83 -5.85
CA ARG A 131 16.80 2.07 -6.25
C ARG A 131 17.00 3.48 -6.75
N ILE A 132 16.17 3.95 -7.70
CA ILE A 132 16.25 5.31 -8.24
C ILE A 132 16.19 6.35 -7.11
N LEU A 133 15.29 6.15 -6.16
CA LEU A 133 15.11 7.06 -5.03
C LEU A 133 16.31 7.06 -4.09
N LEU A 134 16.82 5.88 -3.73
CA LEU A 134 17.94 5.73 -2.80
C LEU A 134 19.27 6.24 -3.41
N ASP A 135 19.47 6.05 -4.72
CA ASP A 135 20.67 6.47 -5.43
C ASP A 135 20.62 7.94 -5.87
N SER A 136 19.50 8.64 -5.60
CA SER A 136 19.24 9.99 -6.13
C SER A 136 20.00 11.12 -5.43
N GLY A 137 20.43 10.93 -4.20
CA GLY A 137 20.93 11.99 -3.31
C GLY A 137 19.87 12.96 -2.79
N VAL A 138 18.57 12.77 -3.14
CA VAL A 138 17.46 13.54 -2.56
C VAL A 138 17.14 12.98 -1.16
N PRO A 139 16.78 13.83 -0.17
CA PRO A 139 16.34 13.36 1.14
C PRO A 139 15.08 12.51 1.03
N VAL A 140 15.19 11.18 1.12
CA VAL A 140 14.05 10.26 0.97
C VAL A 140 13.91 9.34 2.18
N THR A 141 12.68 9.14 2.66
CA THR A 141 12.31 8.07 3.58
C THR A 141 11.40 7.10 2.87
N ILE A 142 11.75 5.80 2.85
CA ILE A 142 10.96 4.76 2.19
C ILE A 142 10.26 3.93 3.26
N LEU A 143 8.94 3.80 3.15
CA LEU A 143 8.13 2.90 3.96
C LEU A 143 7.73 1.68 3.13
N ARG A 144 8.05 0.47 3.60
CA ARG A 144 7.72 -0.82 2.98
C ARG A 144 6.68 -1.55 3.81
N PRO A 145 5.38 -1.23 3.64
CA PRO A 145 4.34 -1.91 4.40
C PRO A 145 4.19 -3.37 3.99
N SER A 146 3.75 -4.18 4.94
CA SER A 146 3.19 -5.51 4.75
C SER A 146 1.78 -5.40 4.13
N LEU A 147 0.98 -6.47 4.20
CA LEU A 147 -0.41 -6.43 3.76
C LEU A 147 -1.20 -5.42 4.60
N VAL A 148 -1.60 -4.31 3.99
CA VAL A 148 -2.43 -3.29 4.67
C VAL A 148 -3.89 -3.66 4.55
N TYR A 149 -4.60 -3.67 5.68
CA TYR A 149 -6.03 -3.94 5.76
C TYR A 149 -6.76 -2.84 6.55
N GLY A 150 -8.07 -2.73 6.33
CA GLY A 150 -8.91 -1.74 7.02
C GLY A 150 -10.09 -1.30 6.16
N ARG A 151 -10.84 -0.32 6.65
CA ARG A 151 -12.00 0.24 5.95
C ARG A 151 -11.58 0.86 4.61
N GLY A 152 -12.32 0.56 3.54
CA GLY A 152 -12.03 1.07 2.19
C GLY A 152 -10.92 0.33 1.44
N SER A 153 -10.37 -0.75 2.00
CA SER A 153 -9.37 -1.59 1.34
C SER A 153 -9.83 -2.06 -0.05
N ARG A 154 -8.90 -2.17 -1.00
CA ARG A 154 -9.17 -2.55 -2.40
C ARG A 154 -8.37 -3.76 -2.88
N GLY A 155 -7.75 -4.49 -2.00
CA GLY A 155 -6.84 -5.58 -2.36
C GLY A 155 -7.34 -6.97 -1.95
N VAL A 156 -6.37 -7.82 -1.60
CA VAL A 156 -6.59 -9.20 -1.16
C VAL A 156 -7.56 -9.27 0.01
N PHE A 157 -7.45 -8.38 0.99
CA PHE A 157 -8.31 -8.33 2.17
C PHE A 157 -9.81 -8.24 1.83
N VAL A 158 -10.21 -7.29 0.98
CA VAL A 158 -11.64 -7.12 0.61
C VAL A 158 -12.15 -8.31 -0.20
N ARG A 159 -11.32 -8.85 -1.10
CA ARG A 159 -11.69 -10.05 -1.87
C ARG A 159 -11.89 -11.24 -0.95
N LEU A 160 -10.99 -11.44 0.01
CA LEU A 160 -11.08 -12.52 0.98
C LEU A 160 -12.32 -12.35 1.87
N ALA A 161 -12.59 -11.16 2.38
CA ALA A 161 -13.79 -10.86 3.14
C ALA A 161 -15.08 -11.08 2.33
N ALA A 162 -15.08 -10.73 1.04
CA ALA A 162 -16.20 -10.98 0.14
C ALA A 162 -16.42 -12.48 -0.13
N LEU A 163 -15.35 -13.27 -0.28
CA LEU A 163 -15.44 -14.73 -0.40
C LEU A 163 -16.00 -15.35 0.88
N VAL A 164 -15.47 -14.95 2.04
CA VAL A 164 -15.95 -15.42 3.36
C VAL A 164 -17.44 -15.16 3.56
N ARG A 165 -17.94 -14.00 3.10
CA ARG A 165 -19.39 -13.69 3.19
C ARG A 165 -20.25 -14.59 2.28
N LYS A 166 -19.70 -15.04 1.16
CA LYS A 166 -20.45 -15.76 0.11
C LYS A 166 -20.32 -17.28 0.20
N LEU A 167 -19.14 -17.77 0.56
CA LEU A 167 -18.78 -19.18 0.42
C LEU A 167 -18.46 -19.82 1.79
N PRO A 168 -18.93 -21.04 2.05
CA PRO A 168 -18.52 -21.81 3.24
C PRO A 168 -17.14 -22.45 3.09
N VAL A 169 -16.63 -22.52 1.87
CA VAL A 169 -15.32 -23.10 1.52
C VAL A 169 -14.49 -22.07 0.81
N ILE A 170 -13.30 -21.80 1.32
CA ILE A 170 -12.39 -20.77 0.77
C ILE A 170 -11.16 -21.46 0.19
N PRO A 171 -10.89 -21.27 -1.11
CA PRO A 171 -9.67 -21.77 -1.71
C PRO A 171 -8.46 -20.98 -1.21
N VAL A 172 -7.45 -21.69 -0.73
CA VAL A 172 -6.16 -21.15 -0.25
C VAL A 172 -5.05 -21.61 -1.17
N ILE A 173 -4.17 -20.71 -1.59
CA ILE A 173 -3.03 -21.00 -2.44
C ILE A 173 -1.94 -21.68 -1.61
N GLY A 174 -1.52 -22.88 -2.01
CA GLY A 174 -0.47 -23.63 -1.31
C GLY A 174 -0.90 -24.09 0.08
N PRO A 175 0.03 -24.29 1.02
CA PRO A 175 -0.26 -24.90 2.33
C PRO A 175 -0.89 -23.94 3.34
N GLY A 176 -1.07 -22.65 3.02
CA GLY A 176 -1.63 -21.66 3.95
C GLY A 176 -0.73 -21.27 5.13
N GLN A 177 0.48 -21.84 5.21
CA GLN A 177 1.40 -21.68 6.35
C GLN A 177 2.38 -20.51 6.23
N TRP A 178 2.36 -19.80 5.09
CA TRP A 178 3.21 -18.63 4.88
C TRP A 178 2.84 -17.51 5.86
N ARG A 179 3.86 -16.94 6.48
CA ARG A 179 3.70 -15.96 7.55
C ARG A 179 3.72 -14.55 7.02
N MET A 180 2.90 -13.69 7.62
CA MET A 180 2.84 -12.26 7.35
C MET A 180 2.57 -11.47 8.61
N ARG A 181 2.78 -10.16 8.57
CA ARG A 181 2.41 -9.22 9.63
C ARG A 181 1.37 -8.24 9.09
N PRO A 182 0.05 -8.61 9.05
CA PRO A 182 -0.99 -7.72 8.54
C PRO A 182 -0.97 -6.39 9.30
N LEU A 183 -0.98 -5.28 8.56
CA LEU A 183 -0.86 -3.93 9.10
C LEU A 183 -2.21 -3.22 9.02
N PHE A 184 -2.71 -2.72 10.14
CA PHE A 184 -3.93 -1.94 10.16
C PHE A 184 -3.71 -0.57 9.50
N LEU A 185 -4.69 -0.11 8.72
CA LEU A 185 -4.57 1.12 7.93
C LEU A 185 -4.25 2.35 8.77
N ASP A 186 -4.92 2.50 9.91
CA ASP A 186 -4.74 3.68 10.77
C ASP A 186 -3.32 3.73 11.35
N ASP A 187 -2.73 2.57 11.68
CA ASP A 187 -1.34 2.48 12.17
C ASP A 187 -0.36 2.93 11.08
N LEU A 188 -0.59 2.53 9.82
CA LEU A 188 0.24 3.02 8.71
C LEU A 188 0.12 4.53 8.55
N VAL A 189 -1.07 5.09 8.70
CA VAL A 189 -1.30 6.53 8.65
C VAL A 189 -0.53 7.23 9.78
N ASP A 190 -0.56 6.68 10.99
CA ASP A 190 0.18 7.21 12.14
C ASP A 190 1.70 7.17 11.91
N VAL A 191 2.22 6.08 11.34
CA VAL A 191 3.64 5.99 10.95
C VAL A 191 4.00 7.04 9.90
N ILE A 192 3.17 7.26 8.87
CA ILE A 192 3.41 8.29 7.85
C ILE A 192 3.45 9.67 8.48
N LEU A 193 2.53 10.00 9.38
CA LEU A 193 2.49 11.29 10.09
C LEU A 193 3.70 11.46 11.03
N ALA A 194 4.11 10.40 11.73
CA ALA A 194 5.29 10.41 12.56
C ALA A 194 6.58 10.66 11.74
N VAL A 195 6.72 10.04 10.58
CA VAL A 195 7.83 10.30 9.65
C VAL A 195 7.74 11.73 9.09
N LEU A 196 6.54 12.23 8.79
CA LEU A 196 6.35 13.60 8.34
C LEU A 196 6.82 14.62 9.40
N ALA A 197 6.61 14.36 10.67
CA ALA A 197 7.07 15.20 11.78
C ALA A 197 8.59 15.14 12.03
N ARG A 198 9.31 14.18 11.44
CA ARG A 198 10.73 13.87 11.69
C ARG A 198 11.61 14.01 10.44
N PRO A 199 12.03 15.25 10.07
CA PRO A 199 12.92 15.47 8.92
C PRO A 199 14.27 14.73 9.02
N ASP A 200 14.74 14.48 10.21
CA ASP A 200 15.99 13.77 10.53
C ASP A 200 15.97 12.28 10.12
N LEU A 201 14.81 11.74 9.79
CA LEU A 201 14.67 10.38 9.27
C LEU A 201 14.89 10.26 7.75
N ALA A 202 15.32 11.34 7.09
CA ALA A 202 15.72 11.28 5.69
C ALA A 202 16.89 10.30 5.48
N GLY A 203 16.84 9.52 4.38
CA GLY A 203 17.80 8.45 4.09
C GLY A 203 17.43 7.10 4.73
N ARG A 204 16.35 7.02 5.50
CA ARG A 204 15.92 5.78 6.16
C ARG A 204 14.97 4.96 5.30
N VAL A 205 15.04 3.65 5.49
CA VAL A 205 14.09 2.67 4.95
C VAL A 205 13.50 1.89 6.12
N TYR A 206 12.18 1.82 6.18
CA TYR A 206 11.47 1.12 7.24
C TYR A 206 10.54 0.06 6.66
N ASP A 207 10.68 -1.17 7.15
CA ASP A 207 9.63 -2.17 7.01
C ASP A 207 8.55 -1.90 8.04
N VAL A 208 7.30 -1.86 7.59
CA VAL A 208 6.14 -1.55 8.43
C VAL A 208 5.19 -2.74 8.42
N GLY A 209 5.17 -3.49 9.50
CA GLY A 209 4.26 -4.63 9.71
C GLY A 209 3.43 -4.44 10.95
N GLY A 210 2.31 -5.15 11.04
CA GLY A 210 1.53 -5.22 12.28
C GLY A 210 2.27 -5.97 13.40
N PRO A 211 1.75 -5.93 14.63
CA PRO A 211 2.41 -6.56 15.78
C PRO A 211 2.36 -8.10 15.69
N ASP A 212 1.30 -8.65 15.10
CA ASP A 212 1.08 -10.09 15.05
C ASP A 212 1.73 -10.72 13.83
N LEU A 213 2.51 -11.78 14.05
CA LEU A 213 3.03 -12.65 13.00
C LEU A 213 2.09 -13.84 12.85
N VAL A 214 1.33 -13.87 11.76
CA VAL A 214 0.31 -14.89 11.51
C VAL A 214 0.53 -15.62 10.19
N THR A 215 0.08 -16.86 10.11
CA THR A 215 -0.03 -17.60 8.86
C THR A 215 -1.22 -17.08 8.03
N TYR A 216 -1.27 -17.43 6.75
CA TYR A 216 -2.41 -17.09 5.93
C TYR A 216 -3.71 -17.74 6.44
N ASP A 217 -3.62 -18.98 6.94
CA ASP A 217 -4.76 -19.70 7.52
C ASP A 217 -5.26 -19.03 8.81
N GLU A 218 -4.37 -18.59 9.69
CA GLU A 218 -4.74 -17.82 10.89
C GLU A 218 -5.37 -16.47 10.52
N PHE A 219 -4.85 -15.79 9.50
CA PHE A 219 -5.43 -14.55 9.00
C PHE A 219 -6.83 -14.78 8.41
N LEU A 220 -7.04 -15.85 7.63
CA LEU A 220 -8.36 -16.25 7.12
C LEU A 220 -9.32 -16.57 8.26
N ALA A 221 -8.88 -17.35 9.26
CA ALA A 221 -9.69 -17.70 10.41
C ALA A 221 -10.11 -16.45 11.22
N ALA A 222 -9.20 -15.49 11.40
CA ALA A 222 -9.51 -14.22 12.05
C ALA A 222 -10.56 -13.40 11.27
N ILE A 223 -10.47 -13.35 9.94
CA ILE A 223 -11.50 -12.70 9.09
C ILE A 223 -12.84 -13.42 9.20
N CYS A 224 -12.86 -14.76 9.18
CA CYS A 224 -14.09 -15.55 9.36
C CYS A 224 -14.75 -15.24 10.71
N ALA A 225 -13.97 -15.20 11.78
CA ALA A 225 -14.45 -14.85 13.11
C ALA A 225 -15.00 -13.42 13.19
N ALA A 226 -14.29 -12.43 12.61
CA ALA A 226 -14.72 -11.03 12.57
C ALA A 226 -16.02 -10.82 11.78
N ILE A 227 -16.28 -11.67 10.76
CA ILE A 227 -17.54 -11.66 9.98
C ILE A 227 -18.66 -12.48 10.68
N GLY A 228 -18.33 -13.27 11.72
CA GLY A 228 -19.28 -14.15 12.38
C GLY A 228 -19.63 -15.40 11.56
N ARG A 229 -18.71 -15.88 10.70
CA ARG A 229 -18.94 -17.06 9.85
C ARG A 229 -17.91 -18.16 10.09
N ARG A 230 -18.35 -19.41 9.97
CA ARG A 230 -17.47 -20.58 9.93
C ARG A 230 -17.15 -20.90 8.48
N CYS A 231 -15.88 -20.88 8.11
CA CYS A 231 -15.40 -21.24 6.78
C CYS A 231 -14.38 -22.37 6.87
N ARG A 232 -14.33 -23.20 5.84
CA ARG A 232 -13.32 -24.25 5.70
C ARG A 232 -12.30 -23.81 4.64
N ALA A 233 -11.01 -23.79 4.99
CA ALA A 233 -9.94 -23.61 4.03
C ALA A 233 -9.75 -24.90 3.21
N VAL A 234 -9.63 -24.76 1.89
CA VAL A 234 -9.23 -25.84 0.98
C VAL A 234 -7.97 -25.43 0.26
N HIS A 235 -6.90 -26.13 0.55
CA HIS A 235 -5.56 -25.82 0.07
C HIS A 235 -5.37 -26.36 -1.35
N LEU A 236 -5.08 -25.46 -2.29
CA LEU A 236 -4.81 -25.81 -3.68
C LEU A 236 -3.30 -25.96 -3.88
N PRO A 237 -2.83 -27.06 -4.51
CA PRO A 237 -1.43 -27.18 -4.89
C PRO A 237 -0.95 -25.98 -5.72
N LEU A 238 0.32 -25.59 -5.55
CA LEU A 238 0.88 -24.40 -6.21
C LEU A 238 0.77 -24.48 -7.73
N ASP A 239 1.10 -25.62 -8.32
CA ASP A 239 1.05 -25.81 -9.77
C ASP A 239 -0.37 -25.64 -10.31
N LEU A 240 -1.38 -26.18 -9.60
CA LEU A 240 -2.79 -25.98 -9.93
C LEU A 240 -3.19 -24.51 -9.80
N SER A 241 -2.73 -23.84 -8.75
CA SER A 241 -2.98 -22.41 -8.53
C SER A 241 -2.37 -21.54 -9.63
N PHE A 242 -1.16 -21.87 -10.09
CA PHE A 242 -0.52 -21.20 -11.22
C PHE A 242 -1.26 -21.46 -12.54
N ALA A 243 -1.62 -22.70 -12.83
CA ALA A 243 -2.37 -23.05 -14.04
C ALA A 243 -3.72 -22.34 -14.09
N LEU A 244 -4.46 -22.34 -12.97
CA LEU A 244 -5.75 -21.64 -12.84
C LEU A 244 -5.58 -20.12 -13.03
N ALA A 245 -4.60 -19.52 -12.37
CA ALA A 245 -4.32 -18.09 -12.52
C ALA A 245 -4.00 -17.72 -13.96
N TRP A 246 -3.15 -18.50 -14.62
CA TRP A 246 -2.77 -18.31 -16.02
C TRP A 246 -3.96 -18.41 -16.99
N ILE A 247 -4.88 -19.34 -16.76
CA ILE A 247 -6.11 -19.48 -17.54
C ILE A 247 -7.02 -18.27 -17.31
N LEU A 248 -7.25 -17.90 -16.03
CA LEU A 248 -8.12 -16.78 -15.67
C LEU A 248 -7.60 -15.44 -16.24
N GLU A 249 -6.28 -15.22 -16.25
CA GLU A 249 -5.67 -14.03 -16.84
C GLU A 249 -5.89 -13.93 -18.37
N ARG A 250 -6.16 -15.03 -19.05
CA ARG A 250 -6.45 -15.04 -20.49
C ARG A 250 -7.91 -14.85 -20.82
N ILE A 251 -8.80 -15.34 -19.97
CA ILE A 251 -10.24 -15.36 -20.23
C ILE A 251 -10.92 -14.12 -19.66
N LEU A 252 -10.46 -13.63 -18.50
CA LEU A 252 -11.13 -12.55 -17.77
C LEU A 252 -10.35 -11.24 -17.87
N PRO A 253 -11.00 -10.12 -18.17
CA PRO A 253 -10.37 -8.79 -18.15
C PRO A 253 -9.95 -8.36 -16.73
N ALA A 254 -10.66 -8.85 -15.69
CA ALA A 254 -10.35 -8.61 -14.28
C ALA A 254 -10.32 -9.94 -13.50
N PRO A 255 -9.24 -10.73 -13.62
CA PRO A 255 -9.17 -12.04 -13.01
C PRO A 255 -9.16 -11.93 -11.47
N PRO A 256 -9.91 -12.79 -10.76
CA PRO A 256 -9.90 -12.83 -9.29
C PRO A 256 -8.56 -13.34 -8.73
N LEU A 257 -7.83 -14.11 -9.51
CA LEU A 257 -6.52 -14.67 -9.21
C LEU A 257 -5.57 -14.39 -10.37
N THR A 258 -4.36 -13.89 -10.05
CA THR A 258 -3.30 -13.65 -11.03
C THR A 258 -2.05 -14.45 -10.68
N THR A 259 -1.21 -14.73 -11.67
CA THR A 259 0.09 -15.37 -11.43
C THR A 259 0.97 -14.56 -10.50
N ASP A 260 0.86 -13.23 -10.49
CA ASP A 260 1.52 -12.34 -9.54
C ASP A 260 0.98 -12.52 -8.10
N ASN A 261 -0.32 -12.75 -7.93
CA ASN A 261 -0.90 -13.07 -6.62
C ASN A 261 -0.35 -14.40 -6.09
N VAL A 262 -0.28 -15.44 -6.94
CA VAL A 262 0.28 -16.75 -6.55
C VAL A 262 1.74 -16.58 -6.11
N ARG A 263 2.58 -15.89 -6.90
CA ARG A 263 3.98 -15.64 -6.55
C ARG A 263 4.16 -14.88 -5.24
N GLY A 264 3.29 -13.90 -4.98
CA GLY A 264 3.32 -13.12 -3.75
C GLY A 264 2.87 -13.89 -2.49
N SER A 265 2.13 -15.00 -2.68
CA SER A 265 1.51 -15.77 -1.59
C SER A 265 2.29 -17.01 -1.16
N VAL A 266 3.47 -17.29 -1.77
CA VAL A 266 4.16 -18.59 -1.60
C VAL A 266 5.38 -18.54 -0.70
N ARG A 267 5.57 -17.49 0.09
CA ARG A 267 6.72 -17.34 1.00
C ARG A 267 6.36 -16.46 2.17
N ASP A 268 7.08 -16.66 3.27
CA ASP A 268 7.04 -15.75 4.41
C ASP A 268 7.35 -14.32 3.96
N ALA A 269 6.51 -13.38 4.39
CA ALA A 269 6.74 -11.98 4.13
C ALA A 269 7.93 -11.49 4.98
N HIS A 270 8.98 -11.00 4.31
CA HIS A 270 10.07 -10.35 5.02
C HIS A 270 9.56 -9.05 5.65
N CYS A 271 9.76 -8.88 6.97
CA CYS A 271 9.44 -7.66 7.68
C CYS A 271 10.37 -7.48 8.88
N ASP A 272 11.38 -6.65 8.72
CA ASP A 272 12.28 -6.26 9.80
C ASP A 272 11.91 -4.90 10.37
N SER A 273 10.99 -4.89 11.36
CA SER A 273 10.50 -3.65 11.98
C SER A 273 11.47 -3.04 13.02
N ARG A 274 12.64 -3.63 13.29
CA ARG A 274 13.56 -3.16 14.36
C ARG A 274 13.98 -1.70 14.20
N ALA A 275 14.24 -1.26 12.96
CA ALA A 275 14.59 0.14 12.71
C ALA A 275 13.41 1.08 13.00
N LEU A 276 12.19 0.69 12.60
CA LEU A 276 10.97 1.44 12.87
C LEU A 276 10.71 1.55 14.38
N GLU A 277 10.81 0.43 15.09
CA GLU A 277 10.60 0.37 16.55
C GLU A 277 11.62 1.24 17.31
N ARG A 278 12.89 1.20 16.92
CA ARG A 278 13.94 2.02 17.53
C ARG A 278 13.69 3.51 17.35
N ASP A 279 13.35 3.95 16.12
CA ASP A 279 13.32 5.35 15.73
C ASP A 279 11.96 6.02 16.02
N LEU A 280 10.84 5.26 15.95
CA LEU A 280 9.49 5.80 16.03
C LEU A 280 8.63 5.19 17.15
N ARG A 281 8.92 3.97 17.60
CA ARG A 281 8.16 3.24 18.64
C ARG A 281 6.64 3.32 18.42
N PRO A 282 6.13 2.93 17.23
CA PRO A 282 4.73 3.09 16.90
C PRO A 282 3.85 2.20 17.80
N ARG A 283 2.69 2.71 18.18
CA ARG A 283 1.65 1.85 18.75
C ARG A 283 0.94 1.15 17.61
N LEU A 284 1.04 -0.18 17.55
CA LEU A 284 0.45 -0.98 16.51
C LEU A 284 -0.75 -1.75 17.06
N THR A 285 -1.84 -1.75 16.31
CA THR A 285 -3.11 -2.37 16.65
C THR A 285 -3.04 -3.89 16.42
N PRO A 286 -3.36 -4.73 17.41
CA PRO A 286 -3.46 -6.17 17.22
C PRO A 286 -4.47 -6.55 16.13
N LEU A 287 -4.22 -7.67 15.43
CA LEU A 287 -5.01 -8.10 14.28
C LEU A 287 -6.51 -8.16 14.57
N ILE A 288 -6.90 -8.77 15.68
CA ILE A 288 -8.31 -8.95 16.04
C ILE A 288 -9.00 -7.59 16.23
N GLU A 289 -8.40 -6.69 17.00
CA GLU A 289 -8.91 -5.33 17.21
C GLU A 289 -9.00 -4.56 15.88
N GLY A 290 -7.97 -4.63 15.04
CA GLY A 290 -7.97 -3.98 13.73
C GLY A 290 -9.07 -4.50 12.80
N LEU A 291 -9.37 -5.82 12.84
CA LEU A 291 -10.46 -6.42 12.07
C LEU A 291 -11.83 -5.92 12.55
N GLU A 292 -12.05 -5.82 13.85
CA GLU A 292 -13.29 -5.25 14.43
C GLU A 292 -13.49 -3.80 13.97
N ARG A 293 -12.45 -2.98 14.04
CA ARG A 293 -12.44 -1.57 13.59
C ARG A 293 -12.58 -1.41 12.08
N SER A 294 -12.26 -2.46 11.29
CA SER A 294 -12.38 -2.46 9.83
C SER A 294 -13.84 -2.48 9.31
N GLY A 295 -14.83 -2.61 10.18
CA GLY A 295 -16.24 -2.66 9.81
C GLY A 295 -16.63 -3.95 9.08
N LEU A 296 -15.97 -5.07 9.40
CA LEU A 296 -16.31 -6.40 8.88
C LEU A 296 -17.52 -7.04 9.59
N ALA A 297 -17.91 -6.54 10.76
CA ALA A 297 -19.02 -7.07 11.52
C ALA A 297 -20.27 -7.28 10.63
N PRO A 298 -21.09 -8.33 10.88
CA PRO A 298 -22.34 -8.51 10.18
C PRO A 298 -23.17 -7.24 10.37
N SER A 299 -23.65 -6.68 9.25
CA SER A 299 -24.72 -5.68 9.33
C SER A 299 -25.84 -6.34 10.12
N HIS A 300 -26.05 -5.90 11.35
CA HIS A 300 -27.26 -6.29 12.06
C HIS A 300 -28.44 -5.81 11.21
N ALA A 301 -29.06 -6.76 10.48
CA ALA A 301 -30.31 -6.56 9.78
C ALA A 301 -31.44 -6.39 10.80
#